data_09f725c622389ff40d7f2346bb4de74e
#
_entry.id   09f725c622389ff40d7f2346bb4de74e
#
_cell.length_a   1.000
_cell.length_b   1.000
_cell.length_c   1.000
_cell.angle_alpha   90.00
_cell.angle_beta   90.00
_cell.angle_gamma   90.00
#
_symmetry.space_group_name_H-M   'P 1'
#
loop_
_entity.id
_entity.type
_entity.pdbx_description
1 polymer ?
#
loop_
_entity_poly.entity_id
_entity_poly.type
_entity_poly.pdbx_seq_one_letter_code
_entity_poly.pdbx_strand_id
1 'polypeptide(L)'
;MNQSENRLFLIQSLLKERPEYRDLSIPAEPDSQRQLLRGLMNIRAPQNANADFLKTQDAYLQDETAAKGVTDITDLTPVQPGLYLWQGDITTLKCDAIVNAANSGMTGCYIPNHRCIDNAIHTFTGVELRLACAELMATQGHPEPTGQAKITPAFNLPCRYVLHTVGPIIDGRVTKEDAELLASCYRSCLELAAENSLESVAFCCISTGEFHFPNELAAEIAVRTVKEFLKKQNSVKKVIFNVFKDLDKAIYEKLLRAA
;
A
#
# COMPACT_ATOMS: atom_id res chain seq x y z
N MET A 1 -24.78 -1.07 -13.85
CA MET A 1 -24.07 -2.26 -14.41
C MET A 1 -23.77 -3.20 -13.25
N ASN A 2 -23.82 -4.51 -13.47
CA ASN A 2 -23.37 -5.49 -12.49
C ASN A 2 -21.85 -5.63 -12.50
N GLN A 3 -21.27 -6.39 -11.55
CA GLN A 3 -19.82 -6.54 -11.39
C GLN A 3 -19.10 -7.10 -12.64
N SER A 4 -19.74 -8.02 -13.36
CA SER A 4 -19.18 -8.56 -14.60
C SER A 4 -19.20 -7.52 -15.73
N GLU A 5 -20.27 -6.76 -15.84
CA GLU A 5 -20.40 -5.67 -16.83
C GLU A 5 -19.38 -4.56 -16.56
N ASN A 6 -19.21 -4.16 -15.29
CA ASN A 6 -18.19 -3.19 -14.87
C ASN A 6 -16.79 -3.66 -15.28
N ARG A 7 -16.45 -4.91 -14.97
CA ARG A 7 -15.15 -5.50 -15.32
C ARG A 7 -14.89 -5.50 -16.83
N LEU A 8 -15.86 -5.92 -17.61
CA LEU A 8 -15.74 -5.94 -19.09
C LEU A 8 -15.60 -4.53 -19.66
N PHE A 9 -16.37 -3.56 -19.16
CA PHE A 9 -16.26 -2.15 -19.57
C PHE A 9 -14.86 -1.61 -19.30
N LEU A 10 -14.30 -1.85 -18.09
CA LEU A 10 -12.97 -1.40 -17.71
C LEU A 10 -11.88 -2.04 -18.58
N ILE A 11 -11.95 -3.36 -18.84
CA ILE A 11 -11.01 -4.06 -19.72
C ILE A 11 -11.06 -3.44 -21.12
N GLN A 12 -12.25 -3.30 -21.70
CA GLN A 12 -12.42 -2.74 -23.04
C GLN A 12 -11.90 -1.29 -23.14
N SER A 13 -12.11 -0.50 -22.09
CA SER A 13 -11.64 0.88 -22.04
C SER A 13 -10.11 0.94 -22.01
N LEU A 14 -9.46 0.12 -21.18
CA LEU A 14 -8.00 0.06 -21.07
C LEU A 14 -7.34 -0.50 -22.35
N LEU A 15 -7.95 -1.48 -23.01
CA LEU A 15 -7.47 -2.00 -24.30
C LEU A 15 -7.52 -0.93 -25.39
N LYS A 16 -8.55 -0.06 -25.38
CA LYS A 16 -8.67 1.05 -26.35
C LYS A 16 -7.61 2.14 -26.16
N GLU A 17 -7.10 2.31 -24.95
CA GLU A 17 -6.04 3.30 -24.67
C GLU A 17 -4.70 2.94 -25.35
N ARG A 18 -4.52 1.67 -25.75
CA ARG A 18 -3.26 1.14 -26.28
C ARG A 18 -3.47 0.43 -27.63
N PRO A 19 -3.05 1.03 -28.73
CA PRO A 19 -3.21 0.43 -30.06
C PRO A 19 -2.57 -0.96 -30.20
N GLU A 20 -1.48 -1.23 -29.48
CA GLU A 20 -0.78 -2.51 -29.46
C GLU A 20 -1.59 -3.67 -28.86
N TYR A 21 -2.67 -3.37 -28.11
CA TYR A 21 -3.55 -4.37 -27.52
C TYR A 21 -4.88 -4.54 -28.28
N ARG A 22 -5.02 -3.92 -29.46
CA ARG A 22 -6.27 -3.92 -30.23
C ARG A 22 -6.78 -5.32 -30.55
N ASP A 23 -5.85 -6.25 -30.79
CA ASP A 23 -6.16 -7.64 -31.15
C ASP A 23 -6.18 -8.61 -29.98
N LEU A 24 -6.00 -8.08 -28.74
CA LEU A 24 -6.05 -8.92 -27.55
C LEU A 24 -7.49 -9.37 -27.27
N SER A 25 -7.72 -10.68 -27.27
CA SER A 25 -9.03 -11.25 -26.94
C SER A 25 -9.27 -11.23 -25.44
N ILE A 26 -10.47 -10.83 -25.03
CA ILE A 26 -10.89 -10.89 -23.62
C ILE A 26 -11.26 -12.34 -23.30
N PRO A 27 -10.67 -12.97 -22.28
CA PRO A 27 -11.00 -14.33 -21.90
C PRO A 27 -12.45 -14.47 -21.43
N ALA A 28 -13.05 -15.65 -21.61
CA ALA A 28 -14.42 -15.92 -21.18
C ALA A 28 -14.53 -16.08 -19.63
N GLU A 29 -13.50 -16.67 -19.02
CA GLU A 29 -13.51 -17.02 -17.59
C GLU A 29 -13.35 -15.79 -16.69
N PRO A 30 -14.21 -15.63 -15.64
CA PRO A 30 -14.18 -14.46 -14.76
C PRO A 30 -12.84 -14.21 -14.07
N ASP A 31 -12.14 -15.25 -13.62
CA ASP A 31 -10.84 -15.11 -12.95
C ASP A 31 -9.75 -14.64 -13.93
N SER A 32 -9.76 -15.15 -15.15
CA SER A 32 -8.86 -14.68 -16.20
C SER A 32 -9.14 -13.22 -16.57
N GLN A 33 -10.40 -12.79 -16.56
CA GLN A 33 -10.78 -11.39 -16.76
C GLN A 33 -10.29 -10.50 -15.60
N ARG A 34 -10.38 -10.96 -14.34
CA ARG A 34 -9.82 -10.22 -13.18
C ARG A 34 -8.31 -10.03 -13.30
N GLN A 35 -7.60 -11.09 -13.69
CA GLN A 35 -6.15 -11.03 -13.93
C GLN A 35 -5.80 -10.09 -15.09
N LEU A 36 -6.55 -10.14 -16.20
CA LEU A 36 -6.35 -9.25 -17.34
C LEU A 36 -6.58 -7.79 -16.93
N LEU A 37 -7.71 -7.49 -16.25
CA LEU A 37 -7.99 -6.14 -15.77
C LEU A 37 -6.88 -5.63 -14.85
N ARG A 38 -6.47 -6.42 -13.86
CA ARG A 38 -5.36 -6.06 -12.95
C ARG A 38 -4.08 -5.79 -13.73
N GLY A 39 -3.70 -6.67 -14.64
CA GLY A 39 -2.51 -6.50 -15.48
C GLY A 39 -2.55 -5.20 -16.28
N LEU A 40 -3.68 -4.89 -16.92
CA LEU A 40 -3.88 -3.66 -17.68
C LEU A 40 -3.78 -2.40 -16.79
N MET A 41 -4.38 -2.42 -15.60
CA MET A 41 -4.26 -1.34 -14.63
C MET A 41 -2.81 -1.16 -14.14
N ASN A 42 -2.08 -2.26 -13.94
CA ASN A 42 -0.69 -2.20 -13.48
C ASN A 42 0.24 -1.53 -14.48
N ILE A 43 0.04 -1.75 -15.77
CA ILE A 43 0.91 -1.17 -16.82
C ILE A 43 0.41 0.16 -17.36
N ARG A 44 -0.75 0.64 -16.91
CA ARG A 44 -1.31 1.92 -17.36
C ARG A 44 -0.41 3.07 -16.91
N ALA A 45 -0.03 3.93 -17.84
CA ALA A 45 0.73 5.14 -17.53
C ALA A 45 -0.11 6.10 -16.65
N PRO A 46 0.54 6.99 -15.86
CA PRO A 46 -0.15 8.03 -15.11
C PRO A 46 -0.77 9.04 -16.07
N GLN A 47 -2.05 8.95 -16.30
CA GLN A 47 -2.82 9.84 -17.17
C GLN A 47 -4.26 9.95 -16.70
N ASN A 48 -4.92 11.05 -17.06
CA ASN A 48 -6.34 11.25 -16.76
C ASN A 48 -7.19 10.12 -17.34
N ALA A 49 -8.25 9.77 -16.63
CA ALA A 49 -9.31 8.90 -17.11
C ALA A 49 -10.61 9.68 -17.20
N ASN A 50 -11.51 9.28 -18.10
CA ASN A 50 -12.81 9.94 -18.20
C ASN A 50 -13.74 9.59 -17.05
N ALA A 51 -14.76 10.41 -16.82
CA ALA A 51 -15.67 10.27 -15.67
C ALA A 51 -16.42 8.92 -15.66
N ASP A 52 -16.80 8.38 -16.81
CA ASP A 52 -17.49 7.09 -16.89
C ASP A 52 -16.57 5.93 -16.49
N PHE A 53 -15.28 6.00 -16.89
CA PHE A 53 -14.28 5.03 -16.45
C PHE A 53 -14.10 5.07 -14.94
N LEU A 54 -13.87 6.26 -14.37
CA LEU A 54 -13.66 6.42 -12.92
C LEU A 54 -14.87 5.93 -12.13
N LYS A 55 -16.07 6.36 -12.48
CA LYS A 55 -17.30 5.91 -11.84
C LYS A 55 -17.47 4.39 -11.88
N THR A 56 -17.14 3.77 -13.01
CA THR A 56 -17.26 2.31 -13.17
C THR A 56 -16.17 1.59 -12.38
N GLN A 57 -14.94 2.12 -12.40
CA GLN A 57 -13.82 1.63 -11.60
C GLN A 57 -14.14 1.66 -10.12
N ASP A 58 -14.66 2.77 -9.63
CA ASP A 58 -14.98 2.95 -8.21
C ASP A 58 -16.02 1.94 -7.75
N ALA A 59 -17.11 1.79 -8.51
CA ALA A 59 -18.11 0.77 -8.22
C ALA A 59 -17.50 -0.65 -8.23
N TYR A 60 -16.66 -0.96 -9.21
CA TYR A 60 -16.01 -2.26 -9.33
C TYR A 60 -15.06 -2.56 -8.16
N LEU A 61 -14.16 -1.61 -7.82
CA LEU A 61 -13.14 -1.82 -6.79
C LEU A 61 -13.73 -1.83 -5.38
N GLN A 62 -14.73 -1.01 -5.11
CA GLN A 62 -15.44 -1.00 -3.82
C GLN A 62 -16.19 -2.31 -3.59
N ASP A 63 -16.86 -2.85 -4.62
CA ASP A 63 -17.51 -4.16 -4.53
C ASP A 63 -16.49 -5.30 -4.33
N GLU A 64 -15.34 -5.29 -5.05
CA GLU A 64 -14.27 -6.28 -4.86
C GLU A 64 -13.69 -6.21 -3.44
N THR A 65 -13.52 -5.02 -2.88
CA THR A 65 -13.03 -4.82 -1.51
C THR A 65 -14.06 -5.29 -0.49
N ALA A 66 -15.34 -4.96 -0.69
CA ALA A 66 -16.43 -5.43 0.17
C ALA A 66 -16.57 -6.96 0.16
N ALA A 67 -16.41 -7.60 -1.01
CA ALA A 67 -16.46 -9.05 -1.14
C ALA A 67 -15.30 -9.77 -0.42
N LYS A 68 -14.13 -9.14 -0.29
CA LYS A 68 -13.02 -9.67 0.53
C LYS A 68 -13.29 -9.57 2.03
N GLY A 69 -14.18 -8.68 2.44
CA GLY A 69 -14.44 -8.31 3.84
C GLY A 69 -13.52 -7.16 4.29
N VAL A 70 -14.14 -6.11 4.82
CA VAL A 70 -13.43 -4.96 5.40
C VAL A 70 -13.26 -5.19 6.90
N THR A 71 -12.04 -5.05 7.39
CA THR A 71 -11.74 -5.07 8.82
C THR A 71 -11.65 -3.64 9.35
N ASP A 72 -12.49 -3.28 10.32
CA ASP A 72 -12.40 -1.98 10.99
C ASP A 72 -11.38 -2.07 12.13
N ILE A 73 -10.53 -1.06 12.28
CA ILE A 73 -9.56 -0.99 13.39
C ILE A 73 -10.24 -1.07 14.77
N THR A 74 -11.49 -0.65 14.85
CA THR A 74 -12.28 -0.71 16.10
C THR A 74 -12.61 -2.14 16.53
N ASP A 75 -12.56 -3.10 15.61
CA ASP A 75 -12.79 -4.52 15.86
C ASP A 75 -11.53 -5.25 16.32
N LEU A 76 -10.36 -4.59 16.23
CA LEU A 76 -9.08 -5.17 16.61
C LEU A 76 -8.79 -4.95 18.10
N THR A 77 -8.24 -5.99 18.73
CA THR A 77 -7.74 -5.90 20.11
C THR A 77 -6.28 -5.45 20.11
N PRO A 78 -5.93 -4.40 20.86
CA PRO A 78 -4.53 -3.99 20.99
C PRO A 78 -3.71 -5.06 21.72
N VAL A 79 -2.50 -5.31 21.23
CA VAL A 79 -1.53 -6.21 21.89
C VAL A 79 -0.76 -5.50 23.00
N GLN A 80 -0.63 -4.17 22.91
CA GLN A 80 -0.14 -3.24 23.92
C GLN A 80 -0.88 -1.90 23.76
N PRO A 81 -0.86 -0.99 24.72
CA PRO A 81 -1.50 0.31 24.57
C PRO A 81 -1.09 1.03 23.28
N GLY A 82 -2.03 1.26 22.39
CA GLY A 82 -1.83 1.91 21.10
C GLY A 82 -1.17 1.04 20.01
N LEU A 83 -0.78 -0.20 20.30
CA LEU A 83 -0.14 -1.10 19.35
C LEU A 83 -1.04 -2.30 19.02
N TYR A 84 -1.18 -2.55 17.74
CA TYR A 84 -1.98 -3.64 17.20
C TYR A 84 -1.12 -4.53 16.29
N LEU A 85 -1.41 -5.81 16.28
CA LEU A 85 -0.89 -6.76 15.29
C LEU A 85 -2.07 -7.37 14.54
N TRP A 86 -2.07 -7.24 13.24
CA TRP A 86 -3.13 -7.79 12.41
C TRP A 86 -2.56 -8.50 11.18
N GLN A 87 -3.01 -9.73 10.95
CA GLN A 87 -2.65 -10.51 9.78
C GLN A 87 -3.78 -10.46 8.76
N GLY A 88 -3.53 -9.85 7.60
CA GLY A 88 -4.52 -9.71 6.54
C GLY A 88 -4.06 -8.86 5.37
N ASP A 89 -4.96 -8.67 4.42
CA ASP A 89 -4.74 -7.80 3.25
C ASP A 89 -4.92 -6.33 3.67
N ILE A 90 -3.84 -5.57 3.74
CA ILE A 90 -3.84 -4.16 4.17
C ILE A 90 -4.81 -3.29 3.36
N THR A 91 -5.12 -3.69 2.11
CA THR A 91 -6.06 -2.96 1.24
C THR A 91 -7.51 -3.09 1.70
N THR A 92 -7.80 -3.95 2.67
CA THR A 92 -9.13 -4.13 3.27
C THR A 92 -9.25 -3.54 4.68
N LEU A 93 -8.21 -2.88 5.19
CA LEU A 93 -8.20 -2.33 6.54
C LEU A 93 -8.76 -0.90 6.57
N LYS A 94 -9.79 -0.69 7.36
CA LYS A 94 -10.38 0.63 7.62
C LYS A 94 -9.69 1.29 8.81
N CYS A 95 -8.88 2.30 8.52
CA CYS A 95 -8.13 3.15 9.47
C CYS A 95 -7.91 4.53 8.83
N ASP A 96 -7.16 5.44 9.48
CA ASP A 96 -6.90 6.74 8.85
C ASP A 96 -5.90 6.60 7.69
N ALA A 97 -4.79 5.89 7.89
CA ALA A 97 -3.81 5.69 6.83
C ALA A 97 -3.20 4.30 6.83
N ILE A 98 -2.91 3.80 5.64
CA ILE A 98 -2.04 2.63 5.43
C ILE A 98 -0.71 3.07 4.82
N VAL A 99 0.36 2.33 5.09
CA VAL A 99 1.69 2.60 4.54
C VAL A 99 1.97 1.71 3.34
N ASN A 100 2.36 2.33 2.24
CA ASN A 100 2.87 1.68 1.04
C ASN A 100 4.40 1.68 1.04
N ALA A 101 5.01 0.49 0.92
CA ALA A 101 6.42 0.34 0.63
C ALA A 101 6.65 0.52 -0.88
N ALA A 102 6.87 1.75 -1.28
CA ALA A 102 7.02 2.18 -2.67
C ALA A 102 8.46 2.01 -3.20
N ASN A 103 8.61 2.13 -4.52
CA ASN A 103 9.90 2.37 -5.15
C ASN A 103 10.19 3.89 -5.26
N SER A 104 11.42 4.26 -5.59
CA SER A 104 11.84 5.67 -5.67
C SER A 104 11.13 6.50 -6.76
N GLY A 105 10.50 5.87 -7.73
CA GLY A 105 9.65 6.53 -8.72
C GLY A 105 8.26 6.87 -8.21
N MET A 106 7.83 6.27 -7.11
CA MET A 106 6.54 6.45 -6.42
C MET A 106 5.28 6.08 -7.23
N THR A 107 5.41 5.79 -8.51
CA THR A 107 4.28 5.56 -9.42
C THR A 107 3.79 4.11 -9.46
N GLY A 108 4.15 3.31 -8.48
CA GLY A 108 3.73 1.92 -8.34
C GLY A 108 4.59 0.92 -9.11
N CYS A 109 4.30 -0.35 -8.92
CA CYS A 109 4.93 -1.44 -9.63
C CYS A 109 4.22 -1.67 -10.98
N TYR A 110 4.98 -1.64 -12.08
CA TYR A 110 4.46 -1.82 -13.44
C TYR A 110 4.49 -3.29 -13.92
N ILE A 111 4.92 -4.22 -13.09
CA ILE A 111 4.91 -5.65 -13.46
C ILE A 111 3.47 -6.18 -13.37
N PRO A 112 2.88 -6.68 -14.48
CA PRO A 112 1.51 -7.18 -14.48
C PRO A 112 1.31 -8.29 -13.44
N ASN A 113 0.26 -8.16 -12.63
CA ASN A 113 -0.12 -9.15 -11.60
C ASN A 113 0.98 -9.46 -10.57
N HIS A 114 1.94 -8.56 -10.38
CA HIS A 114 2.97 -8.74 -9.34
C HIS A 114 2.35 -8.78 -7.95
N ARG A 115 2.95 -9.57 -7.06
CA ARG A 115 2.40 -9.82 -5.71
C ARG A 115 3.00 -8.93 -4.62
N CYS A 116 3.74 -7.87 -4.98
CA CYS A 116 4.24 -6.91 -4.00
C CYS A 116 3.11 -6.00 -3.49
N ILE A 117 3.34 -5.42 -2.33
CA ILE A 117 2.39 -4.52 -1.67
C ILE A 117 2.10 -3.28 -2.51
N ASP A 118 3.11 -2.71 -3.16
CA ASP A 118 3.00 -1.54 -4.01
C ASP A 118 2.05 -1.79 -5.20
N ASN A 119 2.17 -2.96 -5.86
CA ASN A 119 1.24 -3.38 -6.91
C ASN A 119 -0.18 -3.55 -6.38
N ALA A 120 -0.36 -4.17 -5.21
CA ALA A 120 -1.68 -4.39 -4.61
C ALA A 120 -2.36 -3.06 -4.25
N ILE A 121 -1.67 -2.16 -3.58
CA ILE A 121 -2.21 -0.85 -3.19
C ILE A 121 -2.61 -0.05 -4.43
N HIS A 122 -1.72 0.07 -5.44
CA HIS A 122 -2.05 0.78 -6.68
C HIS A 122 -3.21 0.14 -7.45
N THR A 123 -3.37 -1.19 -7.39
CA THR A 123 -4.50 -1.89 -8.02
C THR A 123 -5.82 -1.53 -7.34
N PHE A 124 -5.91 -1.70 -6.02
CA PHE A 124 -7.18 -1.56 -5.30
C PHE A 124 -7.56 -0.11 -4.97
N THR A 125 -6.60 0.80 -5.01
CA THR A 125 -6.87 2.24 -4.95
C THR A 125 -7.48 2.76 -6.26
N GLY A 126 -7.09 2.21 -7.40
CA GLY A 126 -7.50 2.65 -8.74
C GLY A 126 -6.43 3.46 -9.46
N VAL A 127 -6.70 3.81 -10.72
CA VAL A 127 -5.73 4.47 -11.60
C VAL A 127 -5.36 5.90 -11.16
N GLU A 128 -6.16 6.52 -10.33
CA GLU A 128 -5.98 7.89 -9.82
C GLU A 128 -4.78 7.99 -8.88
N LEU A 129 -4.49 6.94 -8.09
CA LEU A 129 -3.34 6.94 -7.19
C LEU A 129 -2.02 7.15 -7.95
N ARG A 130 -1.86 6.43 -9.07
CA ARG A 130 -0.64 6.56 -9.88
C ARG A 130 -0.49 7.96 -10.46
N LEU A 131 -1.59 8.57 -10.89
CA LEU A 131 -1.59 9.95 -11.38
C LEU A 131 -1.22 10.93 -10.27
N ALA A 132 -1.84 10.83 -9.09
CA ALA A 132 -1.54 11.68 -7.93
C ALA A 132 -0.06 11.55 -7.51
N CYS A 133 0.49 10.33 -7.48
CA CYS A 133 1.91 10.13 -7.21
C CYS A 133 2.81 10.75 -8.29
N ALA A 134 2.44 10.61 -9.57
CA ALA A 134 3.21 11.20 -10.67
C ALA A 134 3.23 12.73 -10.60
N GLU A 135 2.14 13.37 -10.22
CA GLU A 135 2.05 14.82 -10.02
C GLU A 135 2.93 15.30 -8.85
N LEU A 136 2.93 14.55 -7.73
CA LEU A 136 3.85 14.82 -6.61
C LEU A 136 5.32 14.73 -7.05
N MET A 137 5.67 13.68 -7.79
CA MET A 137 7.05 13.47 -8.26
C MET A 137 7.47 14.47 -9.33
N ALA A 138 6.54 14.90 -10.20
CA ALA A 138 6.81 15.96 -11.17
C ALA A 138 7.09 17.30 -10.47
N THR A 139 6.37 17.61 -9.40
CA THR A 139 6.60 18.81 -8.58
C THR A 139 7.94 18.73 -7.85
N GLN A 140 8.31 17.56 -7.36
CA GLN A 140 9.59 17.33 -6.67
C GLN A 140 10.79 17.39 -7.62
N GLY A 141 10.67 16.87 -8.84
CA GLY A 141 11.69 16.92 -9.89
C GLY A 141 12.87 15.94 -9.73
N HIS A 142 12.83 15.04 -8.75
CA HIS A 142 13.85 13.99 -8.53
C HIS A 142 13.23 12.74 -7.87
N PRO A 143 13.87 11.55 -7.96
CA PRO A 143 13.39 10.35 -7.28
C PRO A 143 13.22 10.55 -5.78
N GLU A 144 12.26 9.85 -5.18
CA GLU A 144 12.05 9.91 -3.73
C GLU A 144 13.24 9.31 -2.98
N PRO A 145 13.85 10.04 -2.04
CA PRO A 145 14.92 9.52 -1.21
C PRO A 145 14.42 8.40 -0.27
N THR A 146 15.28 7.42 -0.02
CA THR A 146 15.03 6.39 0.99
C THR A 146 14.84 7.01 2.37
N GLY A 147 13.83 6.54 3.11
CA GLY A 147 13.57 6.99 4.47
C GLY A 147 12.63 8.20 4.58
N GLN A 148 12.20 8.78 3.47
CA GLN A 148 11.22 9.87 3.45
C GLN A 148 9.80 9.34 3.24
N ALA A 149 8.80 10.19 3.43
CA ALA A 149 7.39 9.83 3.26
C ALA A 149 6.60 10.89 2.49
N LYS A 150 5.59 10.45 1.76
CA LYS A 150 4.57 11.29 1.09
C LYS A 150 3.18 10.77 1.40
N ILE A 151 2.17 11.64 1.28
CA ILE A 151 0.77 11.32 1.53
C ILE A 151 -0.07 11.58 0.30
N THR A 152 -1.00 10.66 0.01
CA THR A 152 -2.03 10.81 -1.03
C THR A 152 -3.39 10.41 -0.47
N PRO A 153 -4.50 10.85 -1.10
CA PRO A 153 -5.80 10.22 -0.87
C PRO A 153 -5.75 8.72 -1.18
N ALA A 154 -6.59 7.94 -0.51
CA ALA A 154 -6.67 6.49 -0.70
C ALA A 154 -7.74 6.06 -1.72
N PHE A 155 -8.47 6.99 -2.30
CA PHE A 155 -9.52 6.79 -3.32
C PHE A 155 -10.48 5.64 -2.97
N ASN A 156 -10.33 4.46 -3.58
CA ASN A 156 -11.24 3.33 -3.39
C ASN A 156 -10.92 2.41 -2.20
N LEU A 157 -9.85 2.67 -1.44
CA LEU A 157 -9.55 1.88 -0.25
C LEU A 157 -10.41 2.30 0.95
N PRO A 158 -10.63 1.41 1.93
CA PRO A 158 -11.41 1.73 3.13
C PRO A 158 -10.74 2.76 4.06
N CYS A 159 -9.42 2.96 3.93
CA CYS A 159 -8.69 3.99 4.64
C CYS A 159 -8.85 5.36 3.98
N ARG A 160 -8.46 6.44 4.67
CA ARG A 160 -8.55 7.81 4.15
C ARG A 160 -7.35 8.21 3.30
N TYR A 161 -6.16 7.74 3.69
CA TYR A 161 -4.89 8.13 3.07
C TYR A 161 -3.97 6.94 2.86
N VAL A 162 -3.07 7.08 1.89
CA VAL A 162 -1.90 6.22 1.73
C VAL A 162 -0.65 7.04 2.02
N LEU A 163 0.17 6.56 2.94
CA LEU A 163 1.51 7.07 3.21
C LEU A 163 2.51 6.24 2.41
N HIS A 164 3.26 6.87 1.55
CA HIS A 164 4.24 6.19 0.70
C HIS A 164 5.65 6.43 1.23
N THR A 165 6.44 5.39 1.39
CA THR A 165 7.85 5.50 1.79
C THR A 165 8.71 4.53 1.00
N VAL A 166 9.95 4.91 0.75
CA VAL A 166 10.93 4.08 0.03
C VAL A 166 11.88 3.50 1.07
N GLY A 167 11.82 2.20 1.27
CA GLY A 167 12.73 1.50 2.18
C GLY A 167 14.10 1.22 1.55
N PRO A 168 15.12 0.90 2.36
CA PRO A 168 16.44 0.49 1.87
C PRO A 168 16.39 -0.85 1.15
N ILE A 169 17.19 -0.97 0.08
CA ILE A 169 17.44 -2.22 -0.65
C ILE A 169 18.71 -2.84 -0.09
N ILE A 170 18.64 -4.10 0.33
CA ILE A 170 19.79 -4.80 0.92
C ILE A 170 20.49 -5.66 -0.15
N ASP A 171 21.75 -5.34 -0.36
CA ASP A 171 22.68 -6.14 -1.15
C ASP A 171 23.79 -6.66 -0.23
N GLY A 172 23.63 -7.90 0.21
CA GLY A 172 24.57 -8.57 1.12
C GLY A 172 24.21 -8.35 2.60
N ARG A 173 25.04 -7.66 3.38
CA ARG A 173 24.83 -7.46 4.82
C ARG A 173 24.18 -6.12 5.13
N VAL A 174 23.23 -6.12 6.04
CA VAL A 174 22.63 -4.88 6.55
C VAL A 174 23.70 -4.03 7.26
N THR A 175 23.80 -2.79 6.83
CA THR A 175 24.66 -1.78 7.46
C THR A 175 23.94 -0.99 8.54
N LYS A 176 24.66 -0.18 9.31
CA LYS A 176 24.06 0.76 10.24
C LYS A 176 23.22 1.82 9.55
N GLU A 177 23.64 2.24 8.36
CA GLU A 177 22.94 3.21 7.54
C GLU A 177 21.59 2.63 7.04
N ASP A 178 21.58 1.38 6.57
CA ASP A 178 20.34 0.70 6.16
C ASP A 178 19.34 0.60 7.33
N ALA A 179 19.83 0.26 8.52
CA ALA A 179 19.00 0.18 9.71
C ALA A 179 18.40 1.54 10.09
N GLU A 180 19.20 2.62 9.97
CA GLU A 180 18.72 3.97 10.24
C GLU A 180 17.76 4.48 9.17
N LEU A 181 17.99 4.16 7.89
CA LEU A 181 17.07 4.47 6.80
C LEU A 181 15.72 3.74 6.96
N LEU A 182 15.74 2.48 7.40
CA LEU A 182 14.50 1.77 7.70
C LEU A 182 13.75 2.40 8.88
N ALA A 183 14.46 2.77 9.96
CA ALA A 183 13.88 3.50 11.08
C ALA A 183 13.31 4.86 10.63
N SER A 184 13.99 5.54 9.71
CA SER A 184 13.52 6.79 9.11
C SER A 184 12.20 6.61 8.36
N CYS A 185 11.99 5.51 7.62
CA CYS A 185 10.72 5.23 6.96
C CYS A 185 9.53 5.24 7.94
N TYR A 186 9.68 4.54 9.06
CA TYR A 186 8.65 4.50 10.10
C TYR A 186 8.42 5.87 10.72
N ARG A 187 9.50 6.57 11.06
CA ARG A 187 9.46 7.89 11.67
C ARG A 187 8.81 8.92 10.77
N SER A 188 9.25 9.03 9.52
CA SER A 188 8.73 9.98 8.54
C SER A 188 7.24 9.76 8.25
N CYS A 189 6.79 8.48 8.15
CA CYS A 189 5.36 8.18 8.01
C CYS A 189 4.55 8.61 9.23
N LEU A 190 5.06 8.39 10.45
CA LEU A 190 4.37 8.78 11.67
C LEU A 190 4.35 10.30 11.89
N GLU A 191 5.44 10.99 11.56
CA GLU A 191 5.52 12.45 11.59
C GLU A 191 4.53 13.06 10.60
N LEU A 192 4.51 12.57 9.37
CA LEU A 192 3.57 13.03 8.33
C LEU A 192 2.10 12.72 8.71
N ALA A 193 1.84 11.58 9.33
CA ALA A 193 0.52 11.27 9.89
C ALA A 193 0.11 12.25 10.99
N ALA A 194 1.04 12.58 11.91
CA ALA A 194 0.78 13.52 12.99
C ALA A 194 0.53 14.96 12.45
N GLU A 195 1.30 15.41 11.47
CA GLU A 195 1.12 16.69 10.79
C GLU A 195 -0.27 16.81 10.13
N ASN A 196 -0.81 15.68 9.65
CA ASN A 196 -2.15 15.61 9.06
C ASN A 196 -3.24 15.26 10.11
N SER A 197 -2.94 15.29 11.41
CA SER A 197 -3.87 15.01 12.49
C SER A 197 -4.53 13.64 12.40
N LEU A 198 -3.82 12.63 11.88
CA LEU A 198 -4.29 11.26 11.80
C LEU A 198 -4.12 10.56 13.16
N GLU A 199 -5.06 9.68 13.52
CA GLU A 199 -5.05 8.96 14.79
C GLU A 199 -4.57 7.51 14.64
N SER A 200 -4.68 6.93 13.44
CA SER A 200 -4.37 5.51 13.18
C SER A 200 -3.56 5.31 11.92
N VAL A 201 -2.48 4.51 12.02
CA VAL A 201 -1.57 4.18 10.90
C VAL A 201 -1.29 2.69 10.88
N ALA A 202 -1.49 2.05 9.72
CA ALA A 202 -1.14 0.65 9.51
C ALA A 202 0.12 0.52 8.64
N PHE A 203 1.14 -0.14 9.17
CA PHE A 203 2.39 -0.41 8.47
C PHE A 203 2.42 -1.82 7.89
N CYS A 204 2.78 -1.95 6.62
CA CYS A 204 3.26 -3.22 6.08
C CYS A 204 4.71 -3.50 6.54
N CYS A 205 5.22 -4.70 6.26
CA CYS A 205 6.61 -5.08 6.55
C CYS A 205 7.56 -4.43 5.53
N ILE A 206 7.97 -3.16 5.79
CA ILE A 206 8.79 -2.36 4.87
C ILE A 206 10.12 -3.06 4.58
N SER A 207 10.53 -3.10 3.31
CA SER A 207 11.76 -3.68 2.76
C SER A 207 11.93 -5.19 2.88
N THR A 208 11.04 -5.94 3.54
CA THR A 208 11.24 -7.39 3.78
C THR A 208 10.84 -8.31 2.60
N GLY A 209 10.28 -7.74 1.54
CA GLY A 209 9.97 -8.44 0.29
C GLY A 209 11.10 -8.31 -0.73
N GLU A 210 10.82 -7.60 -1.82
CA GLU A 210 11.74 -7.38 -2.95
C GLU A 210 13.04 -6.64 -2.60
N PHE A 211 13.10 -5.98 -1.45
CA PHE A 211 14.28 -5.23 -0.98
C PHE A 211 15.15 -6.01 0.01
N HIS A 212 14.79 -7.27 0.30
CA HIS A 212 15.60 -8.29 0.99
C HIS A 212 16.10 -7.91 2.40
N PHE A 213 15.46 -6.97 3.08
CA PHE A 213 15.79 -6.69 4.48
C PHE A 213 15.38 -7.88 5.36
N PRO A 214 16.26 -8.40 6.25
CA PRO A 214 15.94 -9.55 7.11
C PRO A 214 14.73 -9.27 8.00
N ASN A 215 13.72 -10.15 7.97
CA ASN A 215 12.43 -9.93 8.62
C ASN A 215 12.53 -9.67 10.13
N GLU A 216 13.36 -10.43 10.87
CA GLU A 216 13.51 -10.25 12.32
C GLU A 216 14.08 -8.86 12.65
N LEU A 217 15.18 -8.48 11.99
CA LEU A 217 15.83 -7.19 12.23
C LEU A 217 14.92 -6.03 11.79
N ALA A 218 14.19 -6.17 10.68
CA ALA A 218 13.22 -5.17 10.24
C ALA A 218 12.10 -4.97 11.27
N ALA A 219 11.56 -6.04 11.81
CA ALA A 219 10.51 -5.98 12.83
C ALA A 219 11.02 -5.37 14.15
N GLU A 220 12.25 -5.68 14.59
CA GLU A 220 12.87 -5.06 15.77
C GLU A 220 13.00 -3.55 15.59
N ILE A 221 13.48 -3.09 14.42
CA ILE A 221 13.58 -1.67 14.09
C ILE A 221 12.20 -1.02 14.08
N ALA A 222 11.22 -1.64 13.44
CA ALA A 222 9.85 -1.15 13.36
C ALA A 222 9.24 -0.95 14.75
N VAL A 223 9.24 -1.99 15.57
CA VAL A 223 8.64 -1.97 16.92
C VAL A 223 9.33 -0.93 17.81
N ARG A 224 10.65 -0.88 17.80
CA ARG A 224 11.43 0.10 18.58
C ARG A 224 11.08 1.53 18.13
N THR A 225 11.11 1.82 16.83
CA THR A 225 10.88 3.17 16.32
C THR A 225 9.45 3.65 16.59
N VAL A 226 8.46 2.78 16.41
CA VAL A 226 7.06 3.09 16.70
C VAL A 226 6.86 3.36 18.20
N LYS A 227 7.41 2.50 19.08
CA LYS A 227 7.32 2.70 20.53
C LYS A 227 7.97 4.01 20.98
N GLU A 228 9.12 4.36 20.42
CA GLU A 228 9.80 5.63 20.72
C GLU A 228 8.96 6.83 20.28
N PHE A 229 8.32 6.75 19.10
CA PHE A 229 7.47 7.82 18.61
C PHE A 229 6.23 8.01 19.48
N LEU A 230 5.55 6.94 19.87
CA LEU A 230 4.32 6.99 20.67
C LEU A 230 4.53 7.51 22.12
N LYS A 231 5.76 7.56 22.62
CA LYS A 231 6.08 8.20 23.91
C LYS A 231 5.90 9.72 23.86
N LYS A 232 5.96 10.31 22.67
CA LYS A 232 5.79 11.76 22.49
C LYS A 232 4.31 12.10 22.36
N GLN A 233 3.91 13.28 22.84
CA GLN A 233 2.54 13.75 22.62
C GLN A 233 2.33 14.10 21.15
N ASN A 234 1.39 13.42 20.50
CA ASN A 234 1.04 13.61 19.11
C ASN A 234 -0.41 13.13 18.84
N SER A 235 -0.92 13.27 17.59
CA SER A 235 -2.27 12.83 17.21
C SER A 235 -2.37 11.32 17.03
N VAL A 236 -1.28 10.63 16.62
CA VAL A 236 -1.29 9.19 16.35
C VAL A 236 -1.43 8.42 17.65
N LYS A 237 -2.52 7.68 17.79
CA LYS A 237 -2.86 6.89 19.00
C LYS A 237 -2.84 5.40 18.77
N LYS A 238 -2.97 4.96 17.51
CA LYS A 238 -3.09 3.55 17.13
C LYS A 238 -2.15 3.25 15.98
N VAL A 239 -1.22 2.33 16.21
CA VAL A 239 -0.34 1.82 15.16
C VAL A 239 -0.56 0.34 14.99
N ILE A 240 -0.86 -0.07 13.76
CA ILE A 240 -1.10 -1.45 13.37
C ILE A 240 0.13 -1.97 12.63
N PHE A 241 0.77 -3.00 13.16
CA PHE A 241 1.71 -3.82 12.39
C PHE A 241 0.89 -4.81 11.57
N ASN A 242 0.71 -4.50 10.29
CA ASN A 242 0.06 -5.41 9.37
C ASN A 242 1.08 -6.40 8.82
N VAL A 243 0.80 -7.67 9.01
CA VAL A 243 1.59 -8.77 8.48
C VAL A 243 0.76 -9.62 7.53
N PHE A 244 1.39 -10.20 6.53
CA PHE A 244 0.71 -11.06 5.57
C PHE A 244 1.12 -12.54 5.73
N LYS A 245 2.41 -12.79 5.97
CA LYS A 245 2.98 -14.14 6.13
C LYS A 245 2.98 -14.58 7.58
N ASP A 246 2.82 -15.88 7.83
CA ASP A 246 2.89 -16.47 9.17
C ASP A 246 4.25 -16.25 9.84
N LEU A 247 5.34 -16.22 9.06
CA LEU A 247 6.67 -15.90 9.55
C LEU A 247 6.71 -14.51 10.21
N ASP A 248 6.20 -13.49 9.51
CA ASP A 248 6.18 -12.13 10.03
C ASP A 248 5.30 -12.03 11.27
N LYS A 249 4.14 -12.70 11.27
CA LYS A 249 3.26 -12.77 12.44
C LYS A 249 3.98 -13.32 13.66
N ALA A 250 4.65 -14.45 13.53
CA ALA A 250 5.39 -15.09 14.63
C ALA A 250 6.49 -14.17 15.20
N ILE A 251 7.21 -13.45 14.31
CA ILE A 251 8.26 -12.50 14.71
C ILE A 251 7.63 -11.35 15.52
N TYR A 252 6.60 -10.69 14.99
CA TYR A 252 5.96 -9.58 15.68
C TYR A 252 5.27 -10.00 16.99
N GLU A 253 4.63 -11.18 17.05
CA GLU A 253 4.07 -11.71 18.29
C GLU A 253 5.13 -11.86 19.38
N LYS A 254 6.30 -12.42 19.05
CA LYS A 254 7.43 -12.56 19.98
C LYS A 254 7.92 -11.20 20.49
N LEU A 255 8.14 -10.24 19.60
CA LEU A 255 8.65 -8.91 19.95
C LEU A 255 7.66 -8.08 20.77
N LEU A 256 6.36 -8.22 20.51
CA LEU A 256 5.33 -7.47 21.21
C LEU A 256 4.94 -8.10 22.56
N ARG A 257 5.22 -9.40 22.79
CA ARG A 257 5.03 -10.06 24.10
C ARG A 257 6.22 -9.87 25.04
N ALA A 258 7.42 -9.72 24.52
CA ALA A 258 8.66 -9.67 25.29
C ALA A 258 8.96 -8.29 25.93
N ALA A 259 8.08 -7.30 25.77
CA ALA A 259 8.33 -5.92 26.17
C ALA A 259 7.42 -5.45 27.31
#